data_8cf7662f60b0b8d3e88e2f4752c1081b
#
_entry.id   8cf7662f60b0b8d3e88e2f4752c1081b
#
_cell.length_a   1.000
_cell.length_b   1.000
_cell.length_c   1.000
_cell.angle_alpha   90.00
_cell.angle_beta   90.00
_cell.angle_gamma   90.00
#
_symmetry.space_group_name_H-M   'P 1'
#
loop_
_entity.id
_entity.type
_entity.pdbx_description
1 polymer ?
#
loop_
_entity_poly.entity_id
_entity_poly.type
_entity_poly.pdbx_seq_one_letter_code
_entity_poly.pdbx_strand_id
1 'polypeptide(L)'
;MFSPSTNKNIMDRQEIEAKVKEFLIEDLEIDEEKIQPEARLKEDIGIDSLDFVDIVVIVEKKFGFKIKTEEMSKVKTFNDFCDYIEKKIA
;
A
#
# COMPACT_ATOMS: atom_id res chain seq x y z
N MET A 1 11.74 13.96 -21.16
CA MET A 1 11.76 13.44 -20.77
C MET A 1 11.93 12.36 -20.81
N PHE A 2 12.14 11.81 -20.53
CA PHE A 2 12.32 10.76 -20.74
C PHE A 2 11.91 9.84 -19.78
N SER A 3 11.67 8.78 -19.99
CA SER A 3 11.25 7.93 -19.20
C SER A 3 12.14 7.05 -18.79
N PRO A 4 12.48 7.06 -17.76
CA PRO A 4 13.45 6.29 -17.40
C PRO A 4 13.10 4.96 -17.11
N SER A 5 12.12 4.67 -16.75
CA SER A 5 11.89 3.53 -16.33
C SER A 5 11.98 2.47 -17.06
N THR A 6 12.85 1.77 -16.97
CA THR A 6 13.00 0.73 -17.73
C THR A 6 12.66 -0.47 -17.02
N ASN A 7 12.57 -0.57 -15.78
CA ASN A 7 12.30 -1.73 -15.15
C ASN A 7 10.91 -2.05 -15.23
N LYS A 8 10.52 -3.08 -15.90
CA LYS A 8 9.22 -3.43 -16.07
C LYS A 8 8.71 -4.37 -15.05
N ASN A 9 9.57 -5.09 -14.42
CA ASN A 9 9.16 -6.14 -13.52
C ASN A 9 9.21 -5.73 -12.08
N ILE A 10 9.90 -4.65 -11.76
CA ILE A 10 10.08 -4.22 -10.39
C ILE A 10 9.62 -2.80 -10.27
N MET A 11 8.76 -2.52 -9.32
CA MET A 11 8.31 -1.17 -9.10
C MET A 11 9.25 -0.48 -8.17
N ASP A 12 9.49 0.80 -8.40
CA ASP A 12 10.28 1.60 -7.51
C ASP A 12 9.48 1.82 -6.26
N ARG A 13 10.17 2.10 -5.16
CA ARG A 13 9.50 2.38 -3.90
C ARG A 13 8.54 3.54 -4.04
N GLN A 14 8.90 4.55 -4.83
CA GLN A 14 8.03 5.70 -5.03
C GLN A 14 6.76 5.30 -5.76
N GLU A 15 6.84 4.39 -6.68
CA GLU A 15 5.66 3.91 -7.37
C GLU A 15 4.75 3.14 -6.44
N ILE A 16 5.34 2.35 -5.57
CA ILE A 16 4.57 1.57 -4.60
C ILE A 16 3.84 2.53 -3.67
N GLU A 17 4.54 3.53 -3.17
CA GLU A 17 3.94 4.51 -2.28
C GLU A 17 2.83 5.27 -2.97
N ALA A 18 3.04 5.63 -4.22
CA ALA A 18 2.02 6.36 -4.97
C ALA A 18 0.78 5.52 -5.19
N LYS A 19 0.95 4.25 -5.52
CA LYS A 19 -0.20 3.39 -5.74
C LYS A 19 -0.96 3.10 -4.47
N VAL A 20 -0.25 2.88 -3.38
CA VAL A 20 -0.90 2.63 -2.10
C VAL A 20 -1.67 3.87 -1.67
N LYS A 21 -1.03 5.05 -1.80
CA LYS A 21 -1.69 6.28 -1.43
C LYS A 21 -2.92 6.50 -2.31
N GLU A 22 -2.81 6.21 -3.59
CA GLU A 22 -3.90 6.41 -4.50
C GLU A 22 -5.12 5.60 -4.12
N PHE A 23 -4.95 4.32 -3.85
CA PHE A 23 -6.11 3.51 -3.54
C PHE A 23 -6.65 3.80 -2.12
N LEU A 24 -5.80 4.22 -1.22
CA LEU A 24 -6.29 4.61 0.10
C LEU A 24 -7.18 5.85 -0.01
N ILE A 25 -6.84 6.76 -0.87
CA ILE A 25 -7.63 7.97 -1.06
C ILE A 25 -8.89 7.67 -1.86
N GLU A 26 -8.75 6.93 -2.94
CA GLU A 26 -9.89 6.74 -3.84
C GLU A 26 -10.82 5.63 -3.42
N ASP A 27 -10.29 4.53 -2.96
CA ASP A 27 -11.13 3.40 -2.63
C ASP A 27 -11.60 3.42 -1.18
N LEU A 28 -10.78 3.92 -0.28
CA LEU A 28 -11.13 3.95 1.13
C LEU A 28 -11.46 5.36 1.62
N GLU A 29 -11.38 6.33 0.74
CA GLU A 29 -11.76 7.72 1.03
C GLU A 29 -10.99 8.30 2.22
N ILE A 30 -9.72 7.98 2.30
CA ILE A 30 -8.90 8.49 3.37
C ILE A 30 -8.26 9.81 2.95
N ASP A 31 -8.20 10.75 3.87
CA ASP A 31 -7.61 12.05 3.57
C ASP A 31 -6.13 11.91 3.31
N GLU A 32 -5.66 12.57 2.27
CA GLU A 32 -4.26 12.49 1.92
C GLU A 32 -3.37 12.97 3.05
N GLU A 33 -3.83 13.93 3.81
CA GLU A 33 -3.03 14.48 4.89
C GLU A 33 -2.72 13.45 5.97
N LYS A 34 -3.54 12.43 6.09
CA LYS A 34 -3.33 11.41 7.09
C LYS A 34 -2.33 10.36 6.64
N ILE A 35 -2.01 10.33 5.35
CA ILE A 35 -1.14 9.31 4.82
C ILE A 35 0.28 9.79 4.84
N GLN A 36 0.97 9.53 5.95
CA GLN A 36 2.36 9.90 6.12
C GLN A 36 3.18 8.62 6.25
N PRO A 37 4.46 8.65 5.97
CA PRO A 37 5.27 7.43 6.05
C PRO A 37 5.22 6.76 7.42
N GLU A 38 5.14 7.55 8.47
CA GLU A 38 5.12 7.00 9.81
C GLU A 38 3.72 6.87 10.36
N ALA A 39 2.70 7.19 9.59
CA ALA A 39 1.33 7.12 10.07
C ALA A 39 0.94 5.67 10.30
N ARG A 40 0.33 5.41 11.43
CA ARG A 40 -0.11 4.06 11.74
C ARG A 40 -1.45 3.81 11.06
N LEU A 41 -1.56 2.64 10.44
CA LEU A 41 -2.72 2.36 9.62
C LEU A 41 -4.02 2.40 10.43
N LYS A 42 -4.01 1.85 11.63
CA LYS A 42 -5.22 1.83 12.42
C LYS A 42 -5.44 3.12 13.18
N GLU A 43 -4.39 3.64 13.78
CA GLU A 43 -4.55 4.74 14.72
C GLU A 43 -4.51 6.10 14.08
N ASP A 44 -3.68 6.27 13.10
CA ASP A 44 -3.51 7.59 12.47
C ASP A 44 -4.32 7.70 11.19
N ILE A 45 -4.34 6.66 10.38
CA ILE A 45 -5.04 6.68 9.11
C ILE A 45 -6.50 6.26 9.31
N GLY A 46 -6.75 5.39 10.28
CA GLY A 46 -8.12 5.02 10.57
C GLY A 46 -8.62 3.78 9.86
N ILE A 47 -7.71 2.90 9.47
CA ILE A 47 -8.08 1.68 8.79
C ILE A 47 -8.34 0.62 9.82
N ASP A 48 -9.50 -0.01 9.79
CA ASP A 48 -9.78 -1.07 10.76
C ASP A 48 -9.70 -2.45 10.11
N SER A 49 -10.05 -3.47 10.85
CA SER A 49 -9.88 -4.84 10.38
C SER A 49 -10.71 -5.14 9.14
N LEU A 50 -11.89 -4.55 9.04
CA LEU A 50 -12.73 -4.79 7.88
C LEU A 50 -12.12 -4.13 6.63
N ASP A 51 -11.48 -3.01 6.81
CA ASP A 51 -10.83 -2.33 5.71
C ASP A 51 -9.64 -3.16 5.21
N PHE A 52 -9.00 -3.90 6.08
CA PHE A 52 -7.87 -4.74 5.67
C PHE A 52 -8.31 -5.78 4.63
N VAL A 53 -9.53 -6.29 4.75
CA VAL A 53 -10.03 -7.26 3.78
C VAL A 53 -10.14 -6.60 2.41
N ASP A 54 -10.64 -5.37 2.38
CA ASP A 54 -10.74 -4.65 1.12
C ASP A 54 -9.35 -4.36 0.57
N ILE A 55 -8.42 -4.00 1.43
CA ILE A 55 -7.06 -3.70 1.00
C ILE A 55 -6.41 -4.92 0.37
N VAL A 56 -6.64 -6.09 0.92
CA VAL A 56 -6.08 -7.32 0.36
C VAL A 56 -6.57 -7.53 -1.06
N VAL A 57 -7.86 -7.30 -1.29
CA VAL A 57 -8.43 -7.46 -2.62
C VAL A 57 -7.87 -6.41 -3.58
N ILE A 58 -7.78 -5.17 -3.12
CA ILE A 58 -7.28 -4.08 -3.96
C ILE A 58 -5.83 -4.33 -4.35
N VAL A 59 -5.01 -4.76 -3.41
CA VAL A 59 -3.61 -5.03 -3.69
C VAL A 59 -3.47 -6.16 -4.69
N GLU A 60 -4.29 -7.17 -4.57
CA GLU A 60 -4.25 -8.27 -5.51
C GLU A 60 -4.53 -7.77 -6.92
N LYS A 61 -5.48 -6.86 -7.06
CA LYS A 61 -5.82 -6.35 -8.37
C LYS A 61 -4.78 -5.39 -8.91
N LYS A 62 -4.22 -4.56 -8.06
CA LYS A 62 -3.31 -3.52 -8.53
C LYS A 62 -1.87 -3.98 -8.63
N PHE A 63 -1.45 -4.88 -7.79
CA PHE A 63 -0.06 -5.32 -7.78
C PHE A 63 0.11 -6.75 -8.29
N GLY A 64 -0.96 -7.51 -8.34
CA GLY A 64 -0.90 -8.83 -8.95
C GLY A 64 -0.45 -9.96 -8.04
N PHE A 65 -0.46 -9.76 -6.75
CA PHE A 65 -0.13 -10.84 -5.82
C PHE A 65 -1.11 -10.81 -4.65
N LYS A 66 -1.20 -11.92 -3.96
CA LYS A 66 -2.12 -12.00 -2.84
C LYS A 66 -1.45 -11.70 -1.53
N ILE A 67 -2.16 -11.02 -0.65
CA ILE A 67 -1.69 -10.75 0.69
C ILE A 67 -2.58 -11.52 1.63
N LYS A 68 -2.00 -12.06 2.68
CA LYS A 68 -2.80 -12.73 3.69
C LYS A 68 -3.15 -11.75 4.78
N THR A 69 -4.39 -11.80 5.25
CA THR A 69 -4.81 -10.87 6.30
C THR A 69 -3.98 -11.06 7.56
N GLU A 70 -3.48 -12.27 7.79
CA GLU A 70 -2.63 -12.51 8.93
C GLU A 70 -1.35 -11.70 8.84
N GLU A 71 -0.83 -11.53 7.64
CA GLU A 71 0.38 -10.76 7.44
C GLU A 71 0.12 -9.28 7.60
N MET A 72 -1.08 -8.86 7.24
CA MET A 72 -1.44 -7.45 7.40
C MET A 72 -1.43 -7.04 8.88
N SER A 73 -1.70 -7.95 9.76
CA SER A 73 -1.71 -7.61 11.17
C SER A 73 -0.31 -7.23 11.68
N LYS A 74 0.72 -7.61 10.94
CA LYS A 74 2.07 -7.26 11.32
C LYS A 74 2.49 -5.93 10.72
N VAL A 75 1.72 -5.42 9.77
CA VAL A 75 2.03 -4.16 9.13
C VAL A 75 1.36 -3.07 9.96
N LYS A 76 2.15 -2.17 10.52
CA LYS A 76 1.61 -1.17 11.42
C LYS A 76 1.53 0.21 10.82
N THR A 77 2.50 0.61 10.04
CA THR A 77 2.53 1.96 9.48
C THR A 77 2.42 1.88 7.96
N PHE A 78 2.20 3.05 7.35
CA PHE A 78 2.17 3.15 5.90
C PHE A 78 3.51 2.68 5.32
N ASN A 79 4.59 3.07 5.95
CA ASN A 79 5.91 2.68 5.50
C ASN A 79 6.08 1.16 5.57
N ASP A 80 5.61 0.54 6.65
CA ASP A 80 5.67 -0.92 6.80
C ASP A 80 4.89 -1.60 5.69
N PHE A 81 3.75 -1.04 5.32
CA PHE A 81 2.93 -1.61 4.28
C PHE A 81 3.66 -1.55 2.93
N CYS A 82 4.29 -0.44 2.64
CA CYS A 82 5.06 -0.30 1.41
C CYS A 82 6.26 -1.25 1.40
N ASP A 83 6.93 -1.42 2.54
CA ASP A 83 8.02 -2.37 2.65
C ASP A 83 7.54 -3.79 2.35
N TYR A 84 6.38 -4.14 2.89
CA TYR A 84 5.82 -5.46 2.69
C TYR A 84 5.56 -5.71 1.21
N ILE A 85 4.95 -4.74 0.53
CA ILE A 85 4.68 -4.87 -0.89
C ILE A 85 5.97 -4.98 -1.68
N GLU A 86 6.95 -4.15 -1.33
CA GLU A 86 8.21 -4.16 -2.03
C GLU A 86 8.88 -5.53 -1.95
N LYS A 87 8.81 -6.16 -0.79
CA LYS A 87 9.41 -7.46 -0.63
C LYS A 87 8.67 -8.52 -1.44
N LYS A 88 7.37 -8.35 -1.61
CA LYS A 88 6.59 -9.35 -2.33
C LYS A 88 6.82 -9.29 -3.83
N ILE A 89 7.07 -8.11 -4.37
CA ILE A 89 7.26 -8.00 -5.80
C ILE A 89 8.72 -8.00 -6.21
N ALA A 90 9.63 -7.93 -5.27
CA ALA A 90 11.07 -7.89 -5.60
C ALA A 90 11.60 -9.28 -5.95
#